data_3769e24822b843afe93f2c4ef7226c7d
#
_entry.id   3769e24822b843afe93f2c4ef7226c7d
#
_cell.length_a   1.000
_cell.length_b   1.000
_cell.length_c   1.000
_cell.angle_alpha   90.00
_cell.angle_beta   90.00
_cell.angle_gamma   90.00
#
_symmetry.space_group_name_H-M   'P 1'
#
loop_
_entity.id
_entity.type
_entity.pdbx_description
1 polymer ?
#
loop_
_entity_poly.entity_id
_entity_poly.type
_entity_poly.pdbx_seq_one_letter_code
_entity_poly.pdbx_strand_id
1 'polypeptide(L)'
;MKIKVPCTGFKQCEEDAPEFAVDGILYRDAVEVITNELMDPDSFGNLHTKLFEEWWKLGESDDPVCVYSEVYTSDAMLEVERSIQEALRTTAGPQLETFVVAAQLYSDSTHLASLGSASLWLVYLYIGNLSRYVRAKPTSFSARHIAYLPTVRCRFISTQHYLTVFPQLPDTINEFYMEHYGTTPSADMLAHLKWELIHGALRLIVGGMFADAQNNGRITKCGDDVWRHWLLRLILHSADYKEK
;
A
#
# COMPACT_ATOMS: atom_id res chain seq x y z
N MET A 1 -11.44 7.02 11.31
CA MET A 1 -12.15 6.83 10.02
C MET A 1 -13.57 6.36 10.27
N LYS A 2 -14.43 6.31 9.24
CA LYS A 2 -15.80 5.80 9.35
C LYS A 2 -16.01 4.63 8.40
N ILE A 3 -16.74 3.62 8.86
CA ILE A 3 -17.17 2.47 8.04
C ILE A 3 -18.71 2.42 8.03
N LYS A 4 -19.28 1.93 6.93
CA LYS A 4 -20.73 1.69 6.82
C LYS A 4 -21.09 0.36 7.48
N VAL A 5 -22.17 0.36 8.26
CA VAL A 5 -22.63 -0.83 9.01
C VAL A 5 -24.04 -1.19 8.54
N PRO A 6 -24.18 -2.03 7.49
CA PRO A 6 -25.48 -2.45 6.98
C PRO A 6 -26.17 -3.47 7.92
N CYS A 7 -27.50 -3.58 7.81
CA CYS A 7 -28.27 -4.59 8.51
C CYS A 7 -28.26 -5.93 7.77
N THR A 8 -28.05 -7.03 8.47
CA THR A 8 -28.19 -8.38 7.89
C THR A 8 -29.64 -8.69 7.54
N GLY A 9 -29.89 -9.16 6.32
CA GLY A 9 -31.20 -9.65 5.88
C GLY A 9 -32.16 -8.57 5.35
N PHE A 10 -31.81 -7.31 5.38
CA PHE A 10 -32.59 -6.23 4.76
C PHE A 10 -31.92 -5.80 3.43
N LYS A 11 -32.74 -5.55 2.42
CA LYS A 11 -32.31 -4.88 1.18
C LYS A 11 -32.13 -3.39 1.46
N GLN A 12 -31.08 -3.05 2.17
CA GLN A 12 -30.70 -1.66 2.40
C GLN A 12 -29.57 -1.32 1.44
N CYS A 13 -29.63 -0.13 0.84
CA CYS A 13 -28.48 0.39 0.10
C CYS A 13 -27.34 0.63 1.11
N GLU A 14 -26.15 0.17 0.78
CA GLU A 14 -24.97 0.35 1.64
C GLU A 14 -24.68 1.84 1.91
N GLU A 15 -25.02 2.70 0.94
CA GLU A 15 -24.86 4.16 1.08
C GLU A 15 -25.72 4.75 2.20
N ASP A 16 -26.89 4.16 2.48
CA ASP A 16 -27.83 4.59 3.51
C ASP A 16 -27.55 3.95 4.88
N ALA A 17 -26.57 3.06 4.98
CA ALA A 17 -26.21 2.41 6.22
C ALA A 17 -25.58 3.40 7.22
N PRO A 18 -25.88 3.27 8.54
CA PRO A 18 -25.30 4.13 9.56
C PRO A 18 -23.78 4.00 9.59
N GLU A 19 -23.13 5.11 9.92
CA GLU A 19 -21.67 5.21 9.97
C GLU A 19 -21.17 4.92 11.38
N PHE A 20 -20.24 4.00 11.49
CA PHE A 20 -19.52 3.70 12.72
C PHE A 20 -18.12 4.29 12.67
N ALA A 21 -17.73 5.06 13.70
CA ALA A 21 -16.41 5.66 13.80
C ALA A 21 -15.41 4.66 14.36
N VAL A 22 -14.28 4.48 13.66
CA VAL A 22 -13.15 3.67 14.12
C VAL A 22 -11.95 4.57 14.34
N ASP A 23 -11.49 4.61 15.57
CA ASP A 23 -10.29 5.38 15.98
C ASP A 23 -9.04 4.49 16.01
N GLY A 24 -7.88 5.11 16.19
CA GLY A 24 -6.60 4.41 16.42
C GLY A 24 -5.86 3.99 15.15
N ILE A 25 -6.29 4.42 13.95
CA ILE A 25 -5.50 4.26 12.74
C ILE A 25 -4.45 5.37 12.71
N LEU A 26 -3.19 4.96 12.75
CA LEU A 26 -2.04 5.87 12.60
C LEU A 26 -1.47 5.68 11.22
N TYR A 27 -1.36 6.74 10.44
CA TYR A 27 -0.78 6.68 9.10
C TYR A 27 0.03 7.94 8.77
N ARG A 28 0.95 7.76 7.83
CA ARG A 28 1.75 8.82 7.23
C ARG A 28 1.33 8.96 5.78
N ASP A 29 1.43 10.17 5.25
CA ASP A 29 1.20 10.38 3.83
C ASP A 29 2.29 9.68 3.00
N ALA A 30 1.87 8.75 2.15
CA ALA A 30 2.78 7.95 1.33
C ALA A 30 3.54 8.80 0.30
N VAL A 31 2.91 9.86 -0.21
CA VAL A 31 3.52 10.79 -1.18
C VAL A 31 4.61 11.61 -0.51
N GLU A 32 4.39 12.05 0.73
CA GLU A 32 5.40 12.75 1.52
C GLU A 32 6.60 11.84 1.81
N VAL A 33 6.34 10.59 2.20
CA VAL A 33 7.41 9.59 2.42
C VAL A 33 8.22 9.37 1.15
N ILE A 34 7.57 9.18 0.00
CA ILE A 34 8.25 9.02 -1.29
C ILE A 34 9.04 10.29 -1.65
N THR A 35 8.44 11.46 -1.48
CA THR A 35 9.11 12.74 -1.76
C THR A 35 10.41 12.87 -0.97
N ASN A 36 10.38 12.54 0.32
CA ASN A 36 11.58 12.59 1.17
C ASN A 36 12.66 11.61 0.70
N GLU A 37 12.29 10.40 0.25
CA GLU A 37 13.24 9.45 -0.34
C GLU A 37 13.86 9.96 -1.65
N LEU A 38 13.07 10.64 -2.48
CA LEU A 38 13.57 11.21 -3.74
C LEU A 38 14.50 12.41 -3.50
N MET A 39 14.31 13.14 -2.40
CA MET A 39 15.14 14.29 -2.02
C MET A 39 16.43 13.86 -1.31
N ASP A 40 16.47 12.69 -0.70
CA ASP A 40 17.65 12.19 -0.01
C ASP A 40 18.72 11.69 -1.00
N PRO A 41 19.96 12.24 -0.99
CA PRO A 41 21.00 11.86 -1.94
C PRO A 41 21.37 10.39 -1.92
N ASP A 42 21.40 9.77 -0.72
CA ASP A 42 21.80 8.37 -0.55
C ASP A 42 20.72 7.43 -1.08
N SER A 43 19.45 7.75 -0.83
CA SER A 43 18.32 6.98 -1.34
C SER A 43 18.18 7.16 -2.86
N PHE A 44 18.22 8.39 -3.36
CA PHE A 44 18.06 8.72 -4.77
C PHE A 44 19.16 8.10 -5.64
N GLY A 45 20.40 8.11 -5.18
CA GLY A 45 21.56 7.54 -5.90
C GLY A 45 21.44 6.04 -6.19
N ASN A 46 20.55 5.33 -5.50
CA ASN A 46 20.27 3.91 -5.70
C ASN A 46 19.01 3.64 -6.54
N LEU A 47 18.28 4.69 -6.97
CA LEU A 47 17.02 4.54 -7.72
C LEU A 47 17.28 4.43 -9.23
N HIS A 48 16.60 3.49 -9.86
CA HIS A 48 16.49 3.42 -11.31
C HIS A 48 15.37 4.33 -11.80
N THR A 49 15.73 5.55 -12.24
CA THR A 49 14.75 6.52 -12.79
C THR A 49 14.38 6.23 -14.23
N LYS A 50 15.23 5.49 -14.96
CA LYS A 50 14.96 4.99 -16.31
C LYS A 50 14.70 3.50 -16.26
N LEU A 51 13.60 3.10 -16.85
CA LEU A 51 13.23 1.70 -16.98
C LEU A 51 13.93 1.09 -18.18
N PHE A 52 14.26 -0.19 -18.15
CA PHE A 52 14.98 -0.86 -19.21
C PHE A 52 14.60 -2.33 -19.31
N GLU A 53 14.77 -2.92 -20.51
CA GLU A 53 14.68 -4.35 -20.73
C GLU A 53 16.02 -4.99 -20.40
N GLU A 54 16.00 -6.11 -19.71
CA GLU A 54 17.19 -6.89 -19.37
C GLU A 54 17.22 -8.15 -20.25
N TRP A 55 18.33 -8.34 -20.94
CA TRP A 55 18.51 -9.48 -21.85
C TRP A 55 19.70 -10.32 -21.42
N TRP A 56 19.51 -11.62 -21.38
CA TRP A 56 20.56 -12.57 -21.06
C TRP A 56 20.88 -13.45 -22.27
N LYS A 57 22.18 -13.71 -22.47
CA LYS A 57 22.70 -14.54 -23.54
C LYS A 57 23.73 -15.50 -22.97
N LEU A 58 23.54 -16.82 -23.17
CA LEU A 58 24.43 -17.83 -22.63
C LEU A 58 25.73 -17.97 -23.43
N GLY A 59 25.62 -17.94 -24.76
CA GLY A 59 26.74 -18.01 -25.69
C GLY A 59 26.64 -17.00 -26.81
N GLU A 60 27.72 -16.79 -27.56
CA GLU A 60 27.72 -15.78 -28.64
C GLU A 60 26.74 -16.14 -29.77
N SER A 61 26.48 -17.44 -30.00
CA SER A 61 25.58 -17.95 -31.04
C SER A 61 24.13 -18.11 -30.59
N ASP A 62 23.83 -17.94 -29.30
CA ASP A 62 22.48 -18.15 -28.78
C ASP A 62 21.62 -16.91 -28.97
N ASP A 63 20.31 -17.10 -29.12
CA ASP A 63 19.36 -16.00 -29.10
C ASP A 63 19.24 -15.41 -27.70
N PRO A 64 19.20 -14.07 -27.58
CA PRO A 64 19.03 -13.43 -26.28
C PRO A 64 17.63 -13.69 -25.72
N VAL A 65 17.54 -13.98 -24.42
CA VAL A 65 16.30 -14.21 -23.69
C VAL A 65 16.03 -13.01 -22.76
N CYS A 66 14.81 -12.47 -22.82
CA CYS A 66 14.39 -11.39 -21.93
C CYS A 66 14.30 -11.90 -20.48
N VAL A 67 14.88 -11.14 -19.55
CA VAL A 67 14.94 -11.47 -18.13
C VAL A 67 14.08 -10.50 -17.34
N TYR A 68 13.12 -11.03 -16.60
CA TYR A 68 12.29 -10.27 -15.67
C TYR A 68 12.84 -10.42 -14.25
N SER A 69 13.73 -9.54 -13.87
CA SER A 69 14.44 -9.63 -12.60
C SER A 69 13.85 -8.71 -11.52
N GLU A 70 13.33 -7.57 -11.93
CA GLU A 70 12.89 -6.48 -11.05
C GLU A 70 11.59 -5.83 -11.56
N VAL A 71 10.96 -5.01 -10.71
CA VAL A 71 9.75 -4.26 -11.09
C VAL A 71 10.03 -3.31 -12.25
N TYR A 72 11.17 -2.64 -12.22
CA TYR A 72 11.56 -1.66 -13.24
C TYR A 72 12.03 -2.30 -14.58
N THR A 73 12.11 -3.63 -14.66
CA THR A 73 12.34 -4.38 -15.91
C THR A 73 11.07 -5.09 -16.41
N SER A 74 9.92 -4.87 -15.75
CA SER A 74 8.67 -5.53 -16.12
C SER A 74 7.98 -4.83 -17.29
N ASP A 75 7.32 -5.62 -18.16
CA ASP A 75 6.56 -5.11 -19.30
C ASP A 75 5.50 -4.09 -18.88
N ALA A 76 4.83 -4.32 -17.73
CA ALA A 76 3.81 -3.42 -17.22
C ALA A 76 4.38 -2.02 -16.89
N MET A 77 5.57 -1.96 -16.32
CA MET A 77 6.22 -0.69 -16.01
C MET A 77 6.75 0.00 -17.27
N LEU A 78 7.36 -0.76 -18.18
CA LEU A 78 7.84 -0.25 -19.46
C LEU A 78 6.69 0.33 -20.29
N GLU A 79 5.51 -0.28 -20.28
CA GLU A 79 4.32 0.22 -20.96
C GLU A 79 3.83 1.54 -20.35
N VAL A 80 3.79 1.62 -19.00
CA VAL A 80 3.44 2.86 -18.30
C VAL A 80 4.41 3.98 -18.65
N GLU A 81 5.72 3.72 -18.62
CA GLU A 81 6.73 4.73 -19.00
C GLU A 81 6.56 5.16 -20.44
N ARG A 82 6.36 4.22 -21.37
CA ARG A 82 6.16 4.50 -22.79
C ARG A 82 4.94 5.41 -23.01
N SER A 83 3.81 5.11 -22.38
CA SER A 83 2.59 5.92 -22.48
C SER A 83 2.78 7.35 -21.96
N ILE A 84 3.55 7.52 -20.87
CA ILE A 84 3.88 8.84 -20.33
C ILE A 84 4.80 9.61 -21.27
N GLN A 85 5.83 8.97 -21.82
CA GLN A 85 6.74 9.61 -22.75
C GLN A 85 6.05 10.03 -24.06
N GLU A 86 5.07 9.25 -24.54
CA GLU A 86 4.24 9.63 -25.69
C GLU A 86 3.37 10.85 -25.40
N ALA A 87 2.72 10.88 -24.22
CA ALA A 87 1.92 12.04 -23.80
C ALA A 87 2.79 13.31 -23.69
N LEU A 88 4.00 13.20 -23.17
CA LEU A 88 4.94 14.32 -23.07
C LEU A 88 5.39 14.84 -24.43
N ARG A 89 5.59 13.98 -25.42
CA ARG A 89 5.98 14.40 -26.80
C ARG A 89 4.93 15.26 -27.47
N THR A 90 3.66 15.11 -27.09
CA THR A 90 2.55 15.91 -27.63
C THR A 90 2.35 17.23 -26.91
N THR A 91 3.02 17.44 -25.77
CA THR A 91 2.89 18.64 -24.96
C THR A 91 3.94 19.69 -25.39
N ALA A 92 3.48 20.87 -25.77
CA ALA A 92 4.38 21.96 -26.18
C ALA A 92 5.02 22.64 -24.96
N GLY A 93 6.32 22.94 -25.06
CA GLY A 93 7.06 23.71 -24.06
C GLY A 93 8.26 22.98 -23.44
N PRO A 94 9.07 23.66 -22.62
CA PRO A 94 10.17 23.05 -21.92
C PRO A 94 9.65 22.05 -20.89
N GLN A 95 10.17 20.83 -20.93
CA GLN A 95 9.74 19.74 -20.08
C GLN A 95 10.86 19.35 -19.11
N LEU A 96 10.47 19.06 -17.87
CA LEU A 96 11.35 18.44 -16.89
C LEU A 96 11.55 16.95 -17.25
N GLU A 97 12.70 16.41 -16.88
CA GLU A 97 12.90 14.98 -16.91
C GLU A 97 11.79 14.30 -16.08
N THR A 98 11.07 13.38 -16.72
CA THR A 98 9.90 12.73 -16.10
C THR A 98 10.15 11.23 -15.96
N PHE A 99 9.85 10.67 -14.79
CA PHE A 99 9.99 9.25 -14.53
C PHE A 99 8.83 8.70 -13.68
N VAL A 100 8.71 7.37 -13.64
CA VAL A 100 7.68 6.66 -12.88
C VAL A 100 8.25 6.15 -11.57
N VAL A 101 7.56 6.43 -10.48
CA VAL A 101 7.83 5.85 -9.16
C VAL A 101 6.87 4.68 -8.93
N ALA A 102 7.42 3.50 -8.81
CA ALA A 102 6.67 2.27 -8.53
C ALA A 102 6.48 2.08 -7.03
N ALA A 103 5.26 2.28 -6.53
CA ALA A 103 4.93 1.98 -5.13
C ALA A 103 4.55 0.51 -4.96
N GLN A 104 5.11 -0.12 -3.95
CA GLN A 104 4.76 -1.46 -3.50
C GLN A 104 4.32 -1.40 -2.05
N LEU A 105 3.11 -1.85 -1.76
CA LEU A 105 2.58 -1.94 -0.41
C LEU A 105 2.65 -3.39 0.09
N TYR A 106 3.06 -3.54 1.33
CA TYR A 106 3.04 -4.82 2.04
C TYR A 106 2.31 -4.62 3.35
N SER A 107 1.34 -5.47 3.62
CA SER A 107 0.66 -5.51 4.92
C SER A 107 0.89 -6.85 5.58
N ASP A 108 1.25 -6.82 6.85
CA ASP A 108 1.52 -8.02 7.63
C ASP A 108 1.26 -7.79 9.12
N SER A 109 0.79 -8.84 9.77
CA SER A 109 0.61 -8.85 11.22
C SER A 109 1.88 -9.31 11.92
N THR A 110 2.39 -8.48 12.81
CA THR A 110 3.61 -8.78 13.58
C THR A 110 3.29 -8.96 15.07
N HIS A 111 3.75 -10.04 15.67
CA HIS A 111 3.72 -10.21 17.12
C HIS A 111 4.77 -9.33 17.79
N LEU A 112 4.33 -8.49 18.72
CA LEU A 112 5.21 -7.52 19.42
C LEU A 112 5.90 -8.10 20.64
N ALA A 113 5.43 -9.22 21.17
CA ALA A 113 5.97 -9.81 22.40
C ALA A 113 6.04 -11.33 22.32
N SER A 114 7.11 -11.90 22.85
CA SER A 114 7.29 -13.35 23.01
C SER A 114 6.37 -13.94 24.10
N LEU A 115 5.89 -13.11 25.03
CA LEU A 115 4.93 -13.46 26.08
C LEU A 115 3.71 -12.54 25.97
N GLY A 116 2.56 -13.11 25.63
CA GLY A 116 1.30 -12.39 25.46
C GLY A 116 0.81 -12.36 24.01
N SER A 117 -0.36 -11.73 23.80
CA SER A 117 -1.06 -11.69 22.51
C SER A 117 -1.01 -10.30 21.87
N ALA A 118 0.01 -9.48 22.19
CA ALA A 118 0.15 -8.17 21.57
C ALA A 118 0.66 -8.33 20.14
N SER A 119 -0.11 -7.84 19.20
CA SER A 119 0.24 -7.81 17.79
C SER A 119 -0.06 -6.44 17.21
N LEU A 120 0.62 -6.12 16.14
CA LEU A 120 0.45 -4.89 15.41
C LEU A 120 0.33 -5.24 13.92
N TRP A 121 -0.62 -4.61 13.25
CA TRP A 121 -0.76 -4.76 11.82
C TRP A 121 -0.09 -3.60 11.12
N LEU A 122 0.98 -3.89 10.43
CA LEU A 122 1.86 -2.91 9.79
C LEU A 122 1.55 -2.83 8.30
N VAL A 123 1.58 -1.62 7.76
CA VAL A 123 1.62 -1.39 6.32
C VAL A 123 2.95 -0.74 5.98
N TYR A 124 3.69 -1.39 5.09
CA TYR A 124 4.99 -0.95 4.60
C TYR A 124 4.88 -0.44 3.17
N LEU A 125 5.62 0.60 2.87
CA LEU A 125 5.85 1.10 1.53
C LEU A 125 7.28 0.80 1.11
N TYR A 126 7.44 0.24 -0.10
CA TYR A 126 8.71 0.13 -0.80
C TYR A 126 8.64 0.87 -2.13
N ILE A 127 9.78 1.43 -2.54
CA ILE A 127 9.94 1.99 -3.89
C ILE A 127 10.51 0.90 -4.80
N GLY A 128 9.71 0.46 -5.77
CA GLY A 128 10.07 -0.61 -6.70
C GLY A 128 11.19 -0.25 -7.68
N ASN A 129 11.54 1.04 -7.78
CA ASN A 129 12.70 1.51 -8.54
C ASN A 129 14.04 1.18 -7.87
N LEU A 130 14.04 0.76 -6.60
CA LEU A 130 15.23 0.23 -5.93
C LEU A 130 15.42 -1.24 -6.30
N SER A 131 16.67 -1.66 -6.54
CA SER A 131 16.94 -3.07 -6.75
C SER A 131 16.66 -3.90 -5.47
N ARG A 132 16.29 -5.18 -5.64
CA ARG A 132 16.06 -6.11 -4.53
C ARG A 132 17.30 -6.23 -3.61
N TYR A 133 18.49 -6.08 -4.18
CA TYR A 133 19.73 -6.14 -3.40
C TYR A 133 19.87 -4.95 -2.44
N VAL A 134 19.36 -3.79 -2.81
CA VAL A 134 19.28 -2.61 -1.93
C VAL A 134 18.13 -2.79 -0.94
N ARG A 135 16.94 -3.14 -1.44
CA ARG A 135 15.74 -3.31 -0.60
C ARG A 135 15.89 -4.39 0.49
N ALA A 136 16.67 -5.44 0.22
CA ALA A 136 16.91 -6.53 1.18
C ALA A 136 17.94 -6.20 2.26
N LYS A 137 18.70 -5.11 2.13
CA LYS A 137 19.66 -4.71 3.16
C LYS A 137 18.94 -4.02 4.32
N PRO A 138 19.03 -4.53 5.57
CA PRO A 138 18.42 -3.85 6.72
C PRO A 138 18.88 -2.40 6.90
N THR A 139 20.15 -2.12 6.58
CA THR A 139 20.76 -0.80 6.69
C THR A 139 20.30 0.21 5.63
N SER A 140 19.60 -0.24 4.58
CA SER A 140 19.03 0.68 3.57
C SER A 140 17.73 1.32 4.04
N PHE A 141 17.11 0.79 5.10
CA PHE A 141 15.81 1.24 5.61
C PHE A 141 14.74 1.38 4.52
N SER A 142 14.80 0.59 3.46
CA SER A 142 13.90 0.68 2.31
C SER A 142 12.44 0.34 2.63
N ALA A 143 12.19 -0.39 3.74
CA ALA A 143 10.87 -0.67 4.26
C ALA A 143 10.38 0.52 5.08
N ARG A 144 9.54 1.36 4.50
CA ARG A 144 8.98 2.53 5.19
C ARG A 144 7.63 2.19 5.80
N HIS A 145 7.53 2.29 7.12
CA HIS A 145 6.25 2.15 7.81
C HIS A 145 5.36 3.33 7.48
N ILE A 146 4.22 3.08 6.84
CA ILE A 146 3.28 4.12 6.45
C ILE A 146 1.96 4.07 7.21
N ALA A 147 1.59 2.92 7.77
CA ALA A 147 0.41 2.84 8.61
C ALA A 147 0.50 1.73 9.67
N TYR A 148 -0.28 1.94 10.73
CA TYR A 148 -0.54 0.99 11.78
C TYR A 148 -2.05 0.83 11.90
N LEU A 149 -2.55 -0.37 11.63
CA LEU A 149 -3.96 -0.67 11.78
C LEU A 149 -4.23 -1.16 13.22
N PRO A 150 -5.34 -0.73 13.83
CA PRO A 150 -5.65 -1.12 15.20
C PRO A 150 -5.90 -2.63 15.28
N THR A 151 -5.28 -3.26 16.28
CA THR A 151 -5.53 -4.64 16.65
C THR A 151 -6.10 -4.66 18.07
N VAL A 152 -7.37 -5.00 18.23
CA VAL A 152 -7.99 -5.11 19.55
C VAL A 152 -7.91 -6.55 20.05
N ARG A 153 -7.61 -6.74 21.33
CA ARG A 153 -7.56 -8.06 21.96
C ARG A 153 -8.99 -8.57 22.20
N CYS A 154 -9.42 -9.61 21.49
CA CYS A 154 -10.55 -10.40 21.98
C CYS A 154 -10.09 -11.36 23.07
N ARG A 155 -10.61 -11.20 24.30
CA ARG A 155 -10.59 -12.25 25.31
C ARG A 155 -11.67 -13.27 24.95
N PHE A 156 -11.35 -14.27 24.16
CA PHE A 156 -12.14 -15.49 24.14
C PHE A 156 -11.51 -16.50 25.10
N ILE A 157 -12.24 -16.74 26.20
CA ILE A 157 -12.00 -17.85 27.12
C ILE A 157 -12.62 -19.06 26.42
N SER A 158 -11.86 -19.84 25.71
CA SER A 158 -11.88 -21.31 25.68
C SER A 158 -11.03 -21.88 24.55
N THR A 159 -10.18 -22.83 24.92
CA THR A 159 -9.60 -23.97 24.18
C THR A 159 -8.98 -23.72 22.83
N GLN A 160 -7.63 -23.83 22.84
CA GLN A 160 -6.77 -24.32 21.74
C GLN A 160 -7.25 -24.07 20.30
N HIS A 161 -7.14 -22.82 19.79
CA HIS A 161 -6.94 -22.59 18.36
C HIS A 161 -6.20 -21.26 18.16
N TYR A 162 -5.25 -21.28 17.23
CA TYR A 162 -4.36 -20.21 16.83
C TYR A 162 -5.07 -18.85 16.70
N LEU A 163 -4.62 -17.88 17.50
CA LEU A 163 -5.05 -16.49 17.45
C LEU A 163 -4.69 -15.90 16.07
N THR A 164 -5.68 -15.84 15.24
CA THR A 164 -5.58 -15.13 13.97
C THR A 164 -5.65 -13.64 14.29
N VAL A 165 -4.55 -12.94 14.08
CA VAL A 165 -4.49 -11.48 14.26
C VAL A 165 -5.04 -10.84 12.99
N PHE A 166 -6.25 -10.30 13.10
CA PHE A 166 -6.84 -9.42 12.09
C PHE A 166 -6.98 -8.01 12.67
N PRO A 167 -7.02 -6.96 11.84
CA PRO A 167 -7.57 -5.70 12.28
C PRO A 167 -8.92 -5.98 12.92
N GLN A 168 -9.09 -5.55 14.16
CA GLN A 168 -10.29 -5.89 14.91
C GLN A 168 -11.16 -4.65 15.08
N LEU A 169 -12.45 -4.85 14.86
CA LEU A 169 -13.45 -3.86 15.20
C LEU A 169 -13.44 -3.60 16.71
N PRO A 170 -13.62 -2.36 17.16
CA PRO A 170 -13.80 -2.03 18.56
C PRO A 170 -14.98 -2.82 19.15
N ASP A 171 -14.90 -3.19 20.43
CA ASP A 171 -15.98 -3.93 21.12
C ASP A 171 -17.33 -3.17 21.11
N THR A 172 -17.27 -1.84 21.02
CA THR A 172 -18.42 -0.94 20.88
C THR A 172 -19.24 -1.16 19.61
N ILE A 173 -18.74 -1.93 18.64
CA ILE A 173 -19.51 -2.27 17.42
C ILE A 173 -20.78 -3.09 17.76
N ASN A 174 -20.71 -3.96 18.78
CA ASN A 174 -21.86 -4.74 19.21
C ASN A 174 -22.96 -3.86 19.82
N GLU A 175 -22.56 -2.87 20.61
CA GLU A 175 -23.47 -1.89 21.22
C GLU A 175 -24.09 -1.00 20.13
N PHE A 176 -23.29 -0.52 19.19
CA PHE A 176 -23.75 0.25 18.05
C PHE A 176 -24.77 -0.51 17.19
N TYR A 177 -24.49 -1.79 16.91
CA TYR A 177 -25.37 -2.64 16.11
C TYR A 177 -26.70 -2.91 16.83
N MET A 178 -26.63 -3.16 18.15
CA MET A 178 -27.79 -3.34 19.00
C MET A 178 -28.67 -2.07 19.05
N GLU A 179 -28.06 -0.90 19.16
CA GLU A 179 -28.76 0.39 19.19
C GLU A 179 -29.52 0.65 17.88
N HIS A 180 -28.92 0.36 16.73
CA HIS A 180 -29.50 0.67 15.44
C HIS A 180 -30.48 -0.39 14.92
N TYR A 181 -30.24 -1.68 15.27
CA TYR A 181 -30.94 -2.80 14.67
C TYR A 181 -31.66 -3.71 15.69
N GLY A 182 -31.48 -3.48 16.98
CA GLY A 182 -32.11 -4.27 18.05
C GLY A 182 -31.61 -5.72 18.18
N THR A 183 -30.51 -6.04 17.46
CA THR A 183 -29.90 -7.39 17.45
C THR A 183 -28.40 -7.31 17.52
N THR A 184 -27.73 -8.42 17.83
CA THR A 184 -26.27 -8.52 17.72
C THR A 184 -25.86 -8.84 16.28
N PRO A 185 -24.70 -8.35 15.79
CA PRO A 185 -24.21 -8.68 14.46
C PRO A 185 -23.88 -10.17 14.35
N SER A 186 -24.20 -10.77 13.20
CA SER A 186 -23.79 -12.14 12.88
C SER A 186 -22.28 -12.24 12.68
N ALA A 187 -21.74 -13.47 12.73
CA ALA A 187 -20.33 -13.71 12.44
C ALA A 187 -19.94 -13.24 11.02
N ASP A 188 -20.84 -13.44 10.05
CA ASP A 188 -20.62 -12.98 8.67
C ASP A 188 -20.61 -11.46 8.55
N MET A 189 -21.48 -10.78 9.31
CA MET A 189 -21.49 -9.32 9.39
C MET A 189 -20.19 -8.79 9.99
N LEU A 190 -19.72 -9.38 11.08
CA LEU A 190 -18.44 -8.99 11.68
C LEU A 190 -17.26 -9.23 10.73
N ALA A 191 -17.30 -10.30 9.93
CA ALA A 191 -16.31 -10.55 8.90
C ALA A 191 -16.35 -9.46 7.81
N HIS A 192 -17.54 -9.11 7.32
CA HIS A 192 -17.74 -8.03 6.35
C HIS A 192 -17.21 -6.69 6.90
N LEU A 193 -17.56 -6.30 8.11
CA LEU A 193 -17.11 -5.05 8.71
C LEU A 193 -15.58 -4.99 8.92
N LYS A 194 -14.92 -6.12 9.15
CA LYS A 194 -13.45 -6.20 9.17
C LYS A 194 -12.85 -5.90 7.80
N TRP A 195 -13.46 -6.41 6.73
CA TRP A 195 -13.03 -6.08 5.36
C TRP A 195 -13.23 -4.60 5.05
N GLU A 196 -14.36 -4.03 5.45
CA GLU A 196 -14.61 -2.58 5.31
C GLU A 196 -13.59 -1.74 6.08
N LEU A 197 -13.16 -2.21 7.25
CA LEU A 197 -12.09 -1.56 8.02
C LEU A 197 -10.75 -1.56 7.26
N ILE A 198 -10.36 -2.70 6.69
CA ILE A 198 -9.12 -2.83 5.92
C ILE A 198 -9.18 -1.95 4.67
N HIS A 199 -10.26 -2.06 3.90
CA HIS A 199 -10.44 -1.28 2.67
C HIS A 199 -10.50 0.22 2.95
N GLY A 200 -11.18 0.62 4.03
CA GLY A 200 -11.23 2.00 4.46
C GLY A 200 -9.85 2.54 4.87
N ALA A 201 -9.05 1.76 5.57
CA ALA A 201 -7.70 2.12 5.92
C ALA A 201 -6.79 2.24 4.67
N LEU A 202 -6.90 1.30 3.73
CA LEU A 202 -6.17 1.39 2.46
C LEU A 202 -6.60 2.62 1.65
N ARG A 203 -7.90 2.96 1.61
CA ARG A 203 -8.38 4.20 0.98
C ARG A 203 -7.78 5.46 1.59
N LEU A 204 -7.53 5.49 2.91
CA LEU A 204 -6.83 6.59 3.56
C LEU A 204 -5.37 6.70 3.10
N ILE A 205 -4.70 5.56 2.96
CA ILE A 205 -3.27 5.50 2.58
C ILE A 205 -3.08 5.86 1.10
N VAL A 206 -3.93 5.31 0.20
CA VAL A 206 -3.81 5.49 -1.26
C VAL A 206 -4.80 6.50 -1.84
N GLY A 207 -5.53 7.23 -1.00
CA GLY A 207 -6.46 8.29 -1.41
C GLY A 207 -5.77 9.66 -1.50
N GLY A 208 -6.56 10.66 -1.80
CA GLY A 208 -6.14 12.06 -1.74
C GLY A 208 -4.86 12.37 -2.52
N MET A 209 -3.78 12.70 -1.81
CA MET A 209 -2.50 13.07 -2.43
C MET A 209 -1.86 11.93 -3.22
N PHE A 210 -2.08 10.67 -2.84
CA PHE A 210 -1.59 9.52 -3.60
C PHE A 210 -2.26 9.46 -4.99
N ALA A 211 -3.58 9.59 -5.05
CA ALA A 211 -4.33 9.61 -6.30
C ALA A 211 -3.96 10.82 -7.17
N ASP A 212 -3.73 11.98 -6.55
CA ASP A 212 -3.27 13.18 -7.26
C ASP A 212 -1.85 12.98 -7.84
N ALA A 213 -0.91 12.42 -7.07
CA ALA A 213 0.43 12.11 -7.56
C ALA A 213 0.42 11.03 -8.66
N GLN A 214 -0.59 10.15 -8.67
CA GLN A 214 -0.80 9.17 -9.73
C GLN A 214 -1.30 9.81 -11.03
N ASN A 215 -2.20 10.77 -10.95
CA ASN A 215 -2.85 11.38 -12.11
C ASN A 215 -2.05 12.56 -12.67
N ASN A 216 -1.57 13.44 -11.80
CA ASN A 216 -0.95 14.71 -12.17
C ASN A 216 0.58 14.71 -11.98
N GLY A 217 1.11 13.74 -11.24
CA GLY A 217 2.52 13.71 -10.85
C GLY A 217 2.88 14.78 -9.82
N ARG A 218 4.15 14.83 -9.50
CA ARG A 218 4.75 15.81 -8.57
C ARG A 218 6.09 16.29 -9.11
N ILE A 219 6.42 17.53 -8.84
CA ILE A 219 7.73 18.10 -9.16
C ILE A 219 8.53 18.21 -7.87
N THR A 220 9.72 17.59 -7.87
CA THR A 220 10.60 17.56 -6.70
C THR A 220 12.04 17.80 -7.13
N LYS A 221 12.80 18.50 -6.30
CA LYS A 221 14.24 18.57 -6.42
C LYS A 221 14.83 17.29 -5.85
N CYS A 222 15.35 16.43 -6.70
CA CYS A 222 15.88 15.12 -6.30
C CYS A 222 17.23 15.24 -5.59
N GLY A 223 17.69 14.14 -5.01
CA GLY A 223 18.93 14.09 -4.22
C GLY A 223 20.21 14.44 -4.97
N ASP A 224 20.17 14.48 -6.30
CA ASP A 224 21.24 14.95 -7.18
C ASP A 224 21.11 16.43 -7.58
N ASP A 225 20.31 17.20 -6.84
CA ASP A 225 20.05 18.62 -7.07
C ASP A 225 19.29 18.97 -8.35
N VAL A 226 18.75 17.98 -9.10
CA VAL A 226 17.99 18.19 -10.33
C VAL A 226 16.49 18.18 -10.06
N TRP A 227 15.76 19.15 -10.64
CA TRP A 227 14.31 19.17 -10.60
C TRP A 227 13.74 18.16 -11.60
N ARG A 228 12.88 17.26 -11.11
CA ARG A 228 12.21 16.25 -11.94
C ARG A 228 10.72 16.22 -11.68
N HIS A 229 9.98 15.82 -12.69
CA HIS A 229 8.58 15.46 -12.58
C HIS A 229 8.49 13.94 -12.42
N TRP A 230 7.74 13.45 -11.44
CA TRP A 230 7.54 12.03 -11.23
C TRP A 230 6.06 11.69 -11.05
N LEU A 231 5.66 10.57 -11.63
CA LEU A 231 4.30 10.04 -11.51
C LEU A 231 4.32 8.77 -10.67
N LEU A 232 3.36 8.68 -9.76
CA LEU A 232 3.23 7.53 -8.87
C LEU A 232 2.43 6.42 -9.57
N ARG A 233 2.84 5.17 -9.36
CA ARG A 233 2.06 3.99 -9.75
C ARG A 233 2.08 2.97 -8.63
N LEU A 234 0.90 2.56 -8.17
CA LEU A 234 0.75 1.41 -7.29
C LEU A 234 0.86 0.15 -8.15
N ILE A 235 1.94 -0.59 -7.98
CA ILE A 235 2.25 -1.77 -8.80
C ILE A 235 1.89 -3.07 -8.07
N LEU A 236 2.07 -3.08 -6.76
CA LEU A 236 1.86 -4.27 -5.95
C LEU A 236 1.27 -3.90 -4.59
N HIS A 237 0.25 -4.65 -4.19
CA HIS A 237 -0.15 -4.78 -2.79
C HIS A 237 -0.03 -6.26 -2.42
N SER A 238 0.93 -6.58 -1.56
CA SER A 238 1.09 -7.91 -0.99
C SER A 238 0.51 -7.95 0.41
N ALA A 239 -0.40 -8.88 0.63
CA ALA A 239 -1.06 -9.10 1.91
C ALA A 239 -1.03 -10.60 2.23
N ASP A 240 -1.11 -10.96 3.51
CA ASP A 240 -1.23 -12.36 3.91
C ASP A 240 -2.51 -12.99 3.30
N TYR A 241 -2.48 -14.29 3.06
CA TYR A 241 -3.60 -15.04 2.44
C TYR A 241 -4.96 -14.78 3.10
N LYS A 242 -4.96 -14.45 4.38
CA LYS A 242 -6.17 -14.15 5.16
C LYS A 242 -6.76 -12.76 4.92
N GLU A 243 -6.05 -11.90 4.20
CA GLU A 243 -6.47 -10.54 3.83
C GLU A 243 -7.06 -10.46 2.41
N LYS A 244 -7.02 -11.59 1.66
CA LYS A 244 -7.49 -11.69 0.28
C LYS A 244 -8.96 -12.02 0.16
#